data_8dc9df26e310476119dfba9e2a3d031c
#
_entry.id   8dc9df26e310476119dfba9e2a3d031c
#
_cell.length_a   1.000
_cell.length_b   1.000
_cell.length_c   1.000
_cell.angle_alpha   90.00
_cell.angle_beta   90.00
_cell.angle_gamma   90.00
#
_symmetry.space_group_name_H-M   'P 1'
#
loop_
_entity.id
_entity.type
_entity.pdbx_description
1 polymer ?
#
loop_
_entity_poly.entity_id
_entity_poly.type
_entity_poly.pdbx_seq_one_letter_code
_entity_poly.pdbx_strand_id
1 'polypeptide(L)'
;MSNILSIQSAVAYGHVGNSAAVFPLQRIGHEVWPVYTVNFSNHTGYGHWTGPMIPASDVADIIKGMDERGALERVDAVLSGYQGGDDIADVIVDAVAQVKAKNPNAIYACDPVMGNAKSGCHVSDNIPPLLRDKVVPAADLITPNQFELGYLTERDVTDLDSTLAAVD
;
A
#
# COMPACT_ATOMS: atom_id res chain seq x y z
N MET A 1 -4.41 -21.51 -2.71
CA MET A 1 -4.37 -20.36 -3.65
C MET A 1 -5.18 -19.25 -3.00
N SER A 2 -4.59 -18.09 -2.77
CA SER A 2 -5.28 -16.96 -2.12
C SER A 2 -5.62 -15.89 -3.15
N ASN A 3 -6.70 -15.15 -2.92
CA ASN A 3 -7.07 -13.99 -3.72
C ASN A 3 -6.59 -12.72 -3.00
N ILE A 4 -5.80 -11.92 -3.68
CA ILE A 4 -5.14 -10.74 -3.13
C ILE A 4 -5.67 -9.48 -3.83
N LEU A 5 -6.28 -8.58 -3.08
CA LEU A 5 -6.60 -7.23 -3.53
C LEU A 5 -5.37 -6.34 -3.31
N SER A 6 -4.75 -5.87 -4.39
CA SER A 6 -3.49 -5.11 -4.32
C SER A 6 -3.71 -3.65 -4.72
N ILE A 7 -3.76 -2.74 -3.73
CA ILE A 7 -4.03 -1.31 -3.90
C ILE A 7 -2.72 -0.53 -3.79
N GLN A 8 -2.08 -0.25 -4.91
CA GLN A 8 -0.78 0.44 -4.96
C GLN A 8 -0.48 0.99 -6.36
N SER A 9 0.65 1.67 -6.50
CA SER A 9 1.09 2.29 -7.75
C SER A 9 1.32 1.28 -8.88
N ALA A 10 1.33 1.80 -10.11
CA ALA A 10 1.88 1.12 -11.26
C ALA A 10 2.84 2.06 -12.00
N VAL A 11 3.87 1.50 -12.63
CA VAL A 11 4.79 2.21 -13.53
C VAL A 11 4.94 1.44 -14.84
N ALA A 12 5.10 2.18 -15.94
CA ALA A 12 5.35 1.57 -17.25
C ALA A 12 6.80 1.09 -17.38
N TYR A 13 7.74 1.89 -16.88
CA TYR A 13 9.18 1.57 -16.91
C TYR A 13 9.68 1.33 -15.49
N GLY A 14 10.16 0.12 -15.22
CA GLY A 14 10.64 -0.32 -13.90
C GLY A 14 9.67 -1.25 -13.19
N HIS A 15 10.01 -1.59 -11.94
CA HIS A 15 9.32 -2.59 -11.14
C HIS A 15 9.10 -2.09 -9.72
N VAL A 16 8.02 -1.36 -9.49
CA VAL A 16 7.57 -0.89 -8.18
C VAL A 16 6.04 -1.04 -8.08
N GLY A 17 5.52 -1.04 -6.88
CA GLY A 17 4.08 -1.20 -6.64
C GLY A 17 3.52 -2.44 -7.32
N ASN A 18 2.38 -2.32 -7.97
CA ASN A 18 1.75 -3.41 -8.71
C ASN A 18 2.61 -3.94 -9.87
N SER A 19 3.45 -3.09 -10.48
CA SER A 19 4.40 -3.52 -11.53
C SER A 19 5.50 -4.45 -10.99
N ALA A 20 5.72 -4.50 -9.67
CA ALA A 20 6.60 -5.45 -9.00
C ALA A 20 5.84 -6.61 -8.38
N ALA A 21 4.72 -6.36 -7.70
CA ALA A 21 4.04 -7.32 -6.84
C ALA A 21 3.21 -8.36 -7.62
N VAL A 22 2.51 -7.95 -8.68
CA VAL A 22 1.52 -8.81 -9.35
C VAL A 22 2.13 -10.09 -9.93
N PHE A 23 3.17 -9.95 -10.73
CA PHE A 23 3.78 -11.10 -11.40
C PHE A 23 4.35 -12.14 -10.43
N PRO A 24 5.18 -11.77 -9.41
CA PRO A 24 5.69 -12.75 -8.45
C PRO A 24 4.60 -13.47 -7.68
N LEU A 25 3.57 -12.76 -7.21
CA LEU A 25 2.45 -13.35 -6.48
C LEU A 25 1.66 -14.34 -7.35
N GLN A 26 1.37 -13.98 -8.61
CA GLN A 26 0.75 -14.89 -9.57
C GLN A 26 1.64 -16.09 -9.88
N ARG A 27 2.96 -15.88 -9.96
CA ARG A 27 3.94 -16.93 -10.28
C ARG A 27 4.05 -17.98 -9.18
N ILE A 28 3.80 -17.61 -7.92
CA ILE A 28 3.75 -18.55 -6.78
C ILE A 28 2.34 -19.08 -6.50
N GLY A 29 1.37 -18.80 -7.39
CA GLY A 29 0.06 -19.45 -7.40
C GLY A 29 -1.07 -18.69 -6.71
N HIS A 30 -0.92 -17.38 -6.49
CA HIS A 30 -2.01 -16.53 -6.01
C HIS A 30 -2.77 -15.88 -7.16
N GLU A 31 -4.06 -15.61 -6.95
CA GLU A 31 -4.85 -14.71 -7.80
C GLU A 31 -4.66 -13.28 -7.29
N VAL A 32 -4.34 -12.32 -8.17
CA VAL A 32 -4.07 -10.93 -7.76
C VAL A 32 -4.94 -9.99 -8.55
N TRP A 33 -5.65 -9.13 -7.86
CA TRP A 33 -6.51 -8.09 -8.42
C TRP A 33 -5.89 -6.71 -8.15
N PRO A 34 -5.13 -6.16 -9.11
CA PRO A 34 -4.47 -4.88 -8.93
C PRO A 34 -5.44 -3.72 -9.12
N VAL A 35 -5.46 -2.81 -8.15
CA VAL A 35 -6.09 -1.50 -8.22
C VAL A 35 -5.00 -0.44 -8.13
N TYR A 36 -4.94 0.46 -9.11
CA TYR A 36 -3.86 1.42 -9.22
C TYR A 36 -4.19 2.73 -8.53
N THR A 37 -3.28 3.22 -7.71
CA THR A 37 -3.32 4.55 -7.10
C THR A 37 -2.72 5.62 -7.99
N VAL A 38 -1.74 5.23 -8.81
CA VAL A 38 -1.12 6.04 -9.87
C VAL A 38 -0.76 5.14 -11.04
N ASN A 39 -0.65 5.74 -12.24
CA ASN A 39 -0.08 5.07 -13.40
C ASN A 39 0.98 5.97 -14.03
N PHE A 40 2.21 5.84 -13.56
CA PHE A 40 3.32 6.71 -13.96
C PHE A 40 4.20 6.07 -15.03
N SER A 41 4.92 6.92 -15.76
CA SER A 41 5.91 6.48 -16.73
C SER A 41 7.04 5.67 -16.07
N ASN A 42 7.47 6.05 -14.88
CA ASN A 42 8.57 5.46 -14.12
C ASN A 42 8.50 5.86 -12.64
N HIS A 43 9.38 5.27 -11.83
CA HIS A 43 9.52 5.62 -10.43
C HIS A 43 9.88 7.11 -10.24
N THR A 44 9.23 7.78 -9.29
CA THR A 44 9.44 9.21 -8.99
C THR A 44 10.88 9.54 -8.59
N GLY A 45 11.60 8.61 -7.99
CA GLY A 45 13.02 8.74 -7.64
C GLY A 45 13.98 8.87 -8.83
N TYR A 46 13.50 8.74 -10.07
CA TYR A 46 14.32 9.02 -11.27
C TYR A 46 14.38 10.52 -11.62
N GLY A 47 13.79 11.38 -10.81
CA GLY A 47 13.84 12.85 -10.93
C GLY A 47 12.70 13.45 -11.73
N HIS A 48 12.28 12.83 -12.82
CA HIS A 48 11.15 13.27 -13.63
C HIS A 48 10.26 12.08 -14.02
N TRP A 49 8.96 12.29 -13.96
CA TRP A 49 7.97 11.29 -14.36
C TRP A 49 6.75 11.98 -14.97
N THR A 50 5.93 11.23 -15.68
CA THR A 50 4.64 11.64 -16.25
C THR A 50 3.60 10.58 -15.97
N GLY A 51 2.34 10.92 -16.19
CA GLY A 51 1.21 10.02 -15.99
C GLY A 51 0.29 10.48 -14.85
N PRO A 52 -0.92 9.92 -14.78
CA PRO A 52 -1.93 10.37 -13.84
C PRO A 52 -1.74 9.77 -12.44
N MET A 53 -2.06 10.58 -11.43
CA MET A 53 -2.58 10.11 -10.16
C MET A 53 -4.06 9.75 -10.36
N ILE A 54 -4.47 8.59 -9.86
CA ILE A 54 -5.86 8.16 -9.99
C ILE A 54 -6.67 8.83 -8.88
N PRO A 55 -7.78 9.51 -9.20
CA PRO A 55 -8.65 10.11 -8.20
C PRO A 55 -9.15 9.06 -7.19
N ALA A 56 -9.23 9.41 -5.92
CA ALA A 56 -9.72 8.51 -4.88
C ALA A 56 -11.14 7.99 -5.16
N SER A 57 -12.00 8.82 -5.76
CA SER A 57 -13.32 8.42 -6.23
C SER A 57 -13.27 7.28 -7.24
N ASP A 58 -12.35 7.32 -8.19
CA ASP A 58 -12.22 6.29 -9.22
C ASP A 58 -11.69 4.98 -8.62
N VAL A 59 -10.73 5.06 -7.69
CA VAL A 59 -10.25 3.90 -6.93
C VAL A 59 -11.38 3.27 -6.13
N ALA A 60 -12.17 4.08 -5.43
CA ALA A 60 -13.34 3.62 -4.67
C ALA A 60 -14.41 2.99 -5.57
N ASP A 61 -14.69 3.58 -6.74
CA ASP A 61 -15.65 3.04 -7.70
C ASP A 61 -15.22 1.69 -8.29
N ILE A 62 -13.91 1.50 -8.54
CA ILE A 62 -13.37 0.21 -8.96
C ILE A 62 -13.63 -0.86 -7.88
N ILE A 63 -13.30 -0.55 -6.61
CA ILE A 63 -13.50 -1.47 -5.49
C ILE A 63 -14.99 -1.79 -5.30
N LYS A 64 -15.86 -0.77 -5.39
CA LYS A 64 -17.32 -0.94 -5.36
C LYS A 64 -17.81 -1.86 -6.49
N GLY A 65 -17.33 -1.67 -7.72
CA GLY A 65 -17.69 -2.52 -8.85
C GLY A 65 -17.22 -3.98 -8.66
N MET A 66 -16.11 -4.20 -7.96
CA MET A 66 -15.67 -5.54 -7.55
C MET A 66 -16.61 -6.12 -6.49
N ASP A 67 -17.03 -5.30 -5.53
CA ASP A 67 -17.97 -5.71 -4.47
C ASP A 67 -19.33 -6.13 -5.04
N GLU A 68 -19.89 -5.35 -5.96
CA GLU A 68 -21.15 -5.67 -6.66
C GLU A 68 -21.13 -7.01 -7.39
N ARG A 69 -19.94 -7.56 -7.68
CA ARG A 69 -19.73 -8.89 -8.25
C ARG A 69 -19.42 -9.98 -7.21
N GLY A 70 -19.49 -9.65 -5.91
CA GLY A 70 -19.16 -10.57 -4.82
C GLY A 70 -17.67 -10.92 -4.76
N ALA A 71 -16.78 -10.08 -5.36
CA ALA A 71 -15.35 -10.35 -5.34
C ALA A 71 -14.75 -10.15 -3.95
N LEU A 72 -15.20 -9.12 -3.18
CA LEU A 72 -14.64 -8.82 -1.88
C LEU A 72 -14.85 -9.95 -0.84
N GLU A 73 -15.89 -10.76 -0.98
CA GLU A 73 -16.12 -11.94 -0.13
C GLU A 73 -15.03 -13.02 -0.29
N ARG A 74 -14.32 -12.98 -1.43
CA ARG A 74 -13.29 -13.96 -1.79
C ARG A 74 -11.87 -13.46 -1.55
N VAL A 75 -11.71 -12.21 -1.07
CA VAL A 75 -10.38 -11.66 -0.76
C VAL A 75 -9.84 -12.31 0.50
N ASP A 76 -8.69 -12.94 0.39
CA ASP A 76 -7.94 -13.53 1.52
C ASP A 76 -6.91 -12.55 2.09
N ALA A 77 -6.42 -11.63 1.27
CA ALA A 77 -5.50 -10.59 1.71
C ALA A 77 -5.70 -9.28 0.95
N VAL A 78 -5.57 -8.17 1.66
CA VAL A 78 -5.40 -6.84 1.08
C VAL A 78 -3.92 -6.48 1.19
N LEU A 79 -3.33 -5.99 0.11
CA LEU A 79 -1.96 -5.47 0.07
C LEU A 79 -2.01 -4.01 -0.36
N SER A 80 -1.48 -3.10 0.44
CA SER A 80 -1.32 -1.70 0.04
C SER A 80 0.14 -1.27 0.01
N GLY A 81 0.43 -0.24 -0.79
CA GLY A 81 1.76 0.36 -0.91
C GLY A 81 1.65 1.85 -1.20
N TYR A 82 2.40 2.36 -2.19
CA TYR A 82 2.41 3.77 -2.53
C TYR A 82 1.01 4.30 -2.85
N GLN A 83 0.56 5.29 -2.09
CA GLN A 83 -0.81 5.83 -2.16
C GLN A 83 -1.00 6.85 -3.29
N GLY A 84 0.03 7.64 -3.58
CA GLY A 84 -0.06 8.75 -4.54
C GLY A 84 -0.72 9.99 -3.93
N GLY A 85 -2.01 9.96 -3.70
CA GLY A 85 -2.79 11.07 -3.12
C GLY A 85 -3.13 10.90 -1.64
N ASP A 86 -3.37 12.02 -0.96
CA ASP A 86 -3.67 12.05 0.49
C ASP A 86 -5.01 11.34 0.80
N ASP A 87 -6.00 11.50 -0.08
CA ASP A 87 -7.36 10.94 0.04
C ASP A 87 -7.45 9.43 -0.22
N ILE A 88 -6.41 8.82 -0.77
CA ILE A 88 -6.32 7.37 -0.98
C ILE A 88 -6.24 6.61 0.36
N ALA A 89 -5.74 7.23 1.42
CA ALA A 89 -5.68 6.62 2.74
C ALA A 89 -7.07 6.15 3.24
N ASP A 90 -8.07 7.01 3.09
CA ASP A 90 -9.44 6.68 3.49
C ASP A 90 -10.03 5.54 2.63
N VAL A 91 -9.76 5.56 1.32
CA VAL A 91 -10.21 4.49 0.40
C VAL A 91 -9.59 3.14 0.77
N ILE A 92 -8.31 3.10 1.14
CA ILE A 92 -7.64 1.87 1.58
C ILE A 92 -8.28 1.34 2.87
N VAL A 93 -8.45 2.19 3.88
CA VAL A 93 -9.03 1.79 5.17
C VAL A 93 -10.47 1.29 4.99
N ASP A 94 -11.26 1.98 4.18
CA ASP A 94 -12.64 1.58 3.86
C ASP A 94 -12.67 0.24 3.11
N ALA A 95 -11.79 0.03 2.14
CA ALA A 95 -11.69 -1.24 1.42
C ALA A 95 -11.33 -2.40 2.36
N VAL A 96 -10.37 -2.20 3.26
CA VAL A 96 -9.98 -3.18 4.29
C VAL A 96 -11.17 -3.51 5.19
N ALA A 97 -11.90 -2.49 5.66
CA ALA A 97 -13.08 -2.69 6.51
C ALA A 97 -14.16 -3.50 5.79
N GLN A 98 -14.44 -3.19 4.51
CA GLN A 98 -15.41 -3.91 3.69
C GLN A 98 -14.99 -5.38 3.48
N VAL A 99 -13.72 -5.63 3.17
CA VAL A 99 -13.19 -7.00 3.01
C VAL A 99 -13.31 -7.76 4.32
N LYS A 100 -12.84 -7.22 5.46
CA LYS A 100 -12.89 -7.89 6.77
C LYS A 100 -14.32 -8.10 7.28
N ALA A 101 -15.27 -7.24 6.92
CA ALA A 101 -16.69 -7.44 7.24
C ALA A 101 -17.28 -8.66 6.51
N LYS A 102 -16.78 -9.00 5.33
CA LYS A 102 -17.24 -10.13 4.52
C LYS A 102 -16.41 -11.40 4.75
N ASN A 103 -15.10 -11.24 4.92
CA ASN A 103 -14.16 -12.31 5.26
C ASN A 103 -13.35 -11.90 6.51
N PRO A 104 -13.78 -12.22 7.73
CA PRO A 104 -13.06 -11.88 8.96
C PRO A 104 -11.66 -12.50 9.10
N ASN A 105 -11.34 -13.50 8.28
CA ASN A 105 -10.02 -14.13 8.26
C ASN A 105 -9.06 -13.47 7.25
N ALA A 106 -9.53 -12.49 6.48
CA ALA A 106 -8.67 -11.76 5.56
C ALA A 106 -7.64 -10.94 6.33
N ILE A 107 -6.39 -10.97 5.86
CA ILE A 107 -5.30 -10.18 6.43
C ILE A 107 -5.07 -8.90 5.62
N TYR A 108 -4.65 -7.85 6.30
CA TYR A 108 -4.21 -6.64 5.65
C TYR A 108 -2.71 -6.44 5.86
N ALA A 109 -1.95 -6.47 4.77
CA ALA A 109 -0.53 -6.16 4.73
C ALA A 109 -0.31 -4.76 4.15
N CYS A 110 0.32 -3.87 4.91
CA CYS A 110 0.62 -2.49 4.51
C CYS A 110 2.13 -2.30 4.34
N ASP A 111 2.55 -1.91 3.15
CA ASP A 111 3.86 -1.30 2.92
C ASP A 111 3.70 0.23 3.06
N PRO A 112 4.17 0.82 4.18
CA PRO A 112 3.93 2.23 4.51
C PRO A 112 4.91 3.15 3.78
N VAL A 113 4.84 3.18 2.46
CA VAL A 113 5.77 3.89 1.59
C VAL A 113 5.78 5.39 1.87
N MET A 114 6.87 5.90 2.42
CA MET A 114 7.10 7.33 2.69
C MET A 114 8.37 7.83 2.02
N GLY A 115 9.45 7.05 2.12
CA GLY A 115 10.77 7.47 1.70
C GLY A 115 11.88 6.57 2.22
N ASN A 116 13.09 7.08 2.29
CA ASN A 116 14.24 6.36 2.84
C ASN A 116 15.27 7.31 3.44
N ALA A 117 16.19 6.76 4.25
CA ALA A 117 17.21 7.55 4.94
C ALA A 117 18.14 8.35 4.01
N LYS A 118 18.29 7.93 2.74
CA LYS A 118 19.21 8.58 1.77
C LYS A 118 18.56 9.78 1.08
N SER A 119 17.31 9.68 0.70
CA SER A 119 16.59 10.71 -0.08
C SER A 119 15.52 11.45 0.72
N GLY A 120 15.28 11.04 1.97
CA GLY A 120 14.21 11.57 2.77
C GLY A 120 12.83 11.11 2.30
N CYS A 121 11.81 11.88 2.65
CA CYS A 121 10.44 11.64 2.25
C CYS A 121 10.23 12.01 0.77
N HIS A 122 9.50 11.18 0.00
CA HIS A 122 9.15 11.45 -1.41
C HIS A 122 7.65 11.42 -1.66
N VAL A 123 6.86 11.51 -0.61
CA VAL A 123 5.41 11.63 -0.66
C VAL A 123 5.02 13.03 -0.19
N SER A 124 3.76 13.42 -0.40
CA SER A 124 3.20 14.65 0.19
C SER A 124 3.37 14.66 1.71
N ASP A 125 3.58 15.83 2.30
CA ASP A 125 3.77 16.00 3.74
C ASP A 125 2.58 15.49 4.59
N ASN A 126 1.41 15.35 3.98
CA ASN A 126 0.22 14.83 4.63
C ASN A 126 0.18 13.29 4.71
N ILE A 127 0.89 12.59 3.82
CA ILE A 127 0.85 11.12 3.74
C ILE A 127 1.47 10.45 4.96
N PRO A 128 2.66 10.84 5.47
CA PRO A 128 3.24 10.19 6.63
C PRO A 128 2.35 10.19 7.88
N PRO A 129 1.71 11.32 8.29
CA PRO A 129 0.74 11.30 9.37
C PRO A 129 -0.48 10.40 9.10
N LEU A 130 -1.01 10.40 7.87
CA LEU A 130 -2.13 9.53 7.49
C LEU A 130 -1.77 8.04 7.58
N LEU A 131 -0.57 7.69 7.16
CA LEU A 131 -0.06 6.32 7.31
C LEU A 131 0.03 5.93 8.78
N ARG A 132 0.68 6.76 9.63
CA ARG A 132 0.85 6.48 11.06
C ARG A 132 -0.48 6.39 11.81
N ASP A 133 -1.39 7.33 11.54
CA ASP A 133 -2.56 7.55 12.40
C ASP A 133 -3.81 6.80 11.90
N LYS A 134 -3.87 6.39 10.62
CA LYS A 134 -5.04 5.73 10.02
C LYS A 134 -4.72 4.38 9.38
N VAL A 135 -3.75 4.33 8.47
CA VAL A 135 -3.55 3.18 7.59
C VAL A 135 -2.85 2.04 8.32
N VAL A 136 -1.73 2.34 8.97
CA VAL A 136 -0.94 1.36 9.74
C VAL A 136 -1.74 0.75 10.90
N PRO A 137 -2.53 1.52 11.69
CA PRO A 137 -3.36 0.92 12.74
C PRO A 137 -4.42 -0.07 12.25
N ALA A 138 -4.81 -0.02 10.97
CA ALA A 138 -5.74 -0.98 10.38
C ALA A 138 -5.06 -2.27 9.90
N ALA A 139 -3.73 -2.29 9.82
CA ALA A 139 -2.97 -3.40 9.26
C ALA A 139 -2.70 -4.52 10.28
N ASP A 140 -2.70 -5.76 9.79
CA ASP A 140 -2.28 -6.95 10.55
C ASP A 140 -0.78 -7.20 10.40
N LEU A 141 -0.19 -6.71 9.30
CA LEU A 141 1.23 -6.81 8.97
C LEU A 141 1.70 -5.51 8.33
N ILE A 142 2.86 -5.01 8.73
CA ILE A 142 3.51 -3.87 8.09
C ILE A 142 4.93 -4.21 7.67
N THR A 143 5.43 -3.58 6.60
CA THR A 143 6.78 -3.81 6.05
C THR A 143 7.60 -2.52 5.91
N PRO A 144 7.73 -1.72 6.98
CA PRO A 144 8.48 -0.47 6.91
C PRO A 144 9.97 -0.72 6.71
N ASN A 145 10.62 0.13 5.93
CA ASN A 145 12.06 0.25 5.98
C ASN A 145 12.51 0.98 7.27
N GLN A 146 13.81 1.07 7.50
CA GLN A 146 14.38 1.68 8.72
C GLN A 146 13.92 3.13 8.92
N PHE A 147 13.86 3.94 7.85
CA PHE A 147 13.41 5.33 7.90
C PHE A 147 11.92 5.42 8.26
N GLU A 148 11.11 4.62 7.62
CA GLU A 148 9.66 4.53 7.83
C GLU A 148 9.33 4.05 9.25
N LEU A 149 10.04 3.02 9.72
CA LEU A 149 9.88 2.53 11.11
C LEU A 149 10.20 3.63 12.12
N GLY A 150 11.29 4.37 11.94
CA GLY A 150 11.64 5.49 12.80
C GLY A 150 10.54 6.57 12.84
N TYR A 151 9.96 6.89 11.68
CA TYR A 151 8.86 7.84 11.62
C TYR A 151 7.59 7.32 12.32
N LEU A 152 7.20 6.08 12.05
CA LEU A 152 5.99 5.48 12.61
C LEU A 152 6.04 5.35 14.13
N THR A 153 7.20 5.08 14.68
CA THR A 153 7.41 4.87 16.13
C THR A 153 7.93 6.10 16.87
N GLU A 154 8.26 7.16 16.15
CA GLU A 154 8.90 8.38 16.67
C GLU A 154 10.21 8.07 17.44
N ARG A 155 10.97 7.06 16.95
CA ARG A 155 12.22 6.59 17.55
C ARG A 155 13.38 6.71 16.56
N ASP A 156 14.58 6.89 17.08
CA ASP A 156 15.80 6.76 16.28
C ASP A 156 16.11 5.28 16.04
N VAL A 157 16.07 4.87 14.79
CA VAL A 157 16.33 3.49 14.34
C VAL A 157 17.63 3.49 13.52
N THR A 158 18.75 3.05 14.12
CA THR A 158 20.09 3.15 13.52
C THR A 158 20.79 1.80 13.37
N ASP A 159 20.40 0.81 14.14
CA ASP A 159 21.00 -0.53 14.20
C ASP A 159 19.93 -1.60 14.50
N LEU A 160 20.36 -2.85 14.66
CA LEU A 160 19.46 -3.95 14.94
C LEU A 160 18.76 -3.81 16.29
N ASP A 161 19.49 -3.39 17.33
CA ASP A 161 18.95 -3.29 18.69
C ASP A 161 17.87 -2.22 18.77
N SER A 162 18.12 -1.05 18.19
CA SER A 162 17.13 0.03 18.07
C SER A 162 15.95 -0.34 17.18
N THR A 163 16.18 -1.15 16.12
CA THR A 163 15.11 -1.67 15.27
C THR A 163 14.18 -2.59 16.07
N LEU A 164 14.75 -3.57 16.80
CA LEU A 164 13.96 -4.48 17.62
C LEU A 164 13.18 -3.75 18.71
N ALA A 165 13.82 -2.78 19.37
CA ALA A 165 13.15 -1.95 20.38
C ALA A 165 12.03 -1.05 19.80
N ALA A 166 12.07 -0.74 18.50
CA ALA A 166 11.03 0.05 17.84
C ALA A 166 9.84 -0.81 17.37
N VAL A 167 10.05 -2.11 17.21
CA VAL A 167 8.98 -3.05 16.80
C VAL A 167 8.14 -3.50 18.00
N ASP A 168 8.71 -3.53 19.21
CA ASP A 168 8.05 -3.86 20.48
C ASP A 168 7.16 -2.69 20.99
#